data_daf7e5210ce990f928c474c0d2c15920
#
_entry.id   daf7e5210ce990f928c474c0d2c15920
#
_cell.length_a   1.000
_cell.length_b   1.000
_cell.length_c   1.000
_cell.angle_alpha   90.00
_cell.angle_beta   90.00
_cell.angle_gamma   90.00
#
_symmetry.space_group_name_H-M   'P 1'
#
loop_
_entity.id
_entity.type
_entity.pdbx_description
1 polymer ?
#
loop_
_entity_poly.entity_id
_entity_poly.type
_entity_poly.pdbx_seq_one_letter_code
_entity_poly.pdbx_strand_id
1 'polypeptide(L)'
;MTKQKKTVAIYARVSTDKQKVDMQIRELRQFAKRTGWTIYQEYIDQSFTGANINRPAFQKMMEAARKRKFNILLVWKLDRLSRSLKDLINTLDTLGTCGVDFISYDNNLDTSTPTGKLVFQIVGAVAEFEKDIIRERVIAGLVNARSKGKRLGRPPIPRPTLEKAKEMRSQKISFREIGRTLGIDEGTIRKRFKKK
;
A
#
# COMPACT_ATOMS: atom_id res chain seq x y z
N MET A 1 28.02 -31.45 7.20
CA MET A 1 27.36 -30.26 6.66
C MET A 1 26.91 -29.39 7.81
N THR A 2 27.62 -28.31 8.10
CA THR A 2 27.25 -27.35 9.16
C THR A 2 25.96 -26.67 8.76
N LYS A 3 24.85 -26.95 9.48
CA LYS A 3 23.56 -26.24 9.32
C LYS A 3 23.82 -24.76 9.55
N GLN A 4 23.84 -23.97 8.50
CA GLN A 4 23.97 -22.52 8.61
C GLN A 4 22.87 -21.99 9.51
N LYS A 5 23.24 -21.37 10.63
CA LYS A 5 22.31 -20.93 11.66
C LYS A 5 21.46 -19.80 11.07
N LYS A 6 20.18 -20.08 10.74
CA LYS A 6 19.28 -19.09 10.15
C LYS A 6 19.02 -17.96 11.13
N THR A 7 19.05 -16.73 10.63
CA THR A 7 18.78 -15.52 11.40
C THR A 7 17.39 -15.00 11.06
N VAL A 8 16.58 -14.72 12.08
CA VAL A 8 15.17 -14.33 11.93
C VAL A 8 14.90 -12.94 12.46
N ALA A 9 14.15 -12.12 11.70
CA ALA A 9 13.54 -10.91 12.20
C ALA A 9 12.08 -11.20 12.57
N ILE A 10 11.62 -10.68 13.69
CA ILE A 10 10.21 -10.76 14.10
C ILE A 10 9.56 -9.41 13.81
N TYR A 11 8.42 -9.42 13.11
CA TYR A 11 7.63 -8.22 12.93
C TYR A 11 6.23 -8.38 13.53
N ALA A 12 5.83 -7.40 14.33
CA ALA A 12 4.51 -7.34 14.93
C ALA A 12 3.87 -5.96 14.74
N ARG A 13 2.56 -5.96 14.46
CA ARG A 13 1.76 -4.74 14.45
C ARG A 13 0.70 -4.86 15.53
N VAL A 14 0.74 -3.93 16.47
CA VAL A 14 -0.13 -3.93 17.64
C VAL A 14 -1.30 -2.98 17.48
N SER A 15 -2.50 -3.44 17.83
CA SER A 15 -3.63 -2.61 18.20
C SER A 15 -3.50 -2.23 19.70
N THR A 16 -4.37 -1.40 20.21
CA THR A 16 -4.38 -0.90 21.60
C THR A 16 -4.29 -1.93 22.73
N ASP A 17 -4.49 -3.21 22.43
CA ASP A 17 -4.47 -4.32 23.41
C ASP A 17 -3.04 -4.88 23.55
N LYS A 18 -2.27 -4.31 24.47
CA LYS A 18 -0.88 -4.72 24.76
C LYS A 18 -0.73 -6.18 25.17
N GLN A 19 -1.67 -6.73 25.95
CA GLN A 19 -1.56 -8.10 26.48
C GLN A 19 -1.55 -9.17 25.39
N LYS A 20 -2.40 -9.00 24.35
CA LYS A 20 -2.44 -9.94 23.22
C LYS A 20 -1.16 -9.91 22.39
N VAL A 21 -0.50 -8.78 22.36
CA VAL A 21 0.74 -8.59 21.59
C VAL A 21 1.91 -9.24 22.27
N ASP A 22 2.05 -9.04 23.57
CA ASP A 22 3.14 -9.66 24.34
C ASP A 22 3.04 -11.19 24.26
N MET A 23 1.83 -11.74 24.24
CA MET A 23 1.60 -13.15 24.01
C MET A 23 2.09 -13.60 22.63
N GLN A 24 1.68 -12.89 21.56
CA GLN A 24 2.09 -13.21 20.18
C GLN A 24 3.61 -13.19 20.02
N ILE A 25 4.25 -12.12 20.50
CA ILE A 25 5.72 -11.99 20.42
C ILE A 25 6.40 -13.10 21.21
N ARG A 26 5.89 -13.44 22.40
CA ARG A 26 6.43 -14.54 23.21
C ARG A 26 6.36 -15.87 22.48
N GLU A 27 5.26 -16.17 21.79
CA GLU A 27 5.12 -17.39 21.01
C GLU A 27 6.05 -17.42 19.81
N LEU A 28 6.21 -16.30 19.10
CA LEU A 28 7.16 -16.19 17.98
C LEU A 28 8.62 -16.38 18.45
N ARG A 29 8.97 -15.84 19.62
CA ARG A 29 10.30 -16.09 20.24
C ARG A 29 10.47 -17.57 20.59
N GLN A 30 9.46 -18.21 21.15
CA GLN A 30 9.51 -19.64 21.46
C GLN A 30 9.63 -20.49 20.19
N PHE A 31 8.91 -20.12 19.13
CA PHE A 31 9.03 -20.77 17.84
C PHE A 31 10.44 -20.65 17.26
N ALA A 32 11.02 -19.46 17.24
CA ALA A 32 12.38 -19.24 16.79
C ALA A 32 13.41 -20.04 17.61
N LYS A 33 13.21 -20.12 18.93
CA LYS A 33 14.07 -20.91 19.82
C LYS A 33 13.97 -22.42 19.55
N ARG A 34 12.74 -22.95 19.37
CA ARG A 34 12.52 -24.37 19.06
C ARG A 34 13.11 -24.80 17.72
N THR A 35 13.10 -23.90 16.71
CA THR A 35 13.69 -24.14 15.40
C THR A 35 15.21 -23.94 15.37
N GLY A 36 15.81 -23.45 16.46
CA GLY A 36 17.24 -23.18 16.55
C GLY A 36 17.69 -21.92 15.80
N TRP A 37 16.77 -21.00 15.52
CA TRP A 37 17.09 -19.73 14.84
C TRP A 37 17.58 -18.67 15.80
N THR A 38 18.45 -17.80 15.31
CA THR A 38 18.92 -16.63 16.08
C THR A 38 18.05 -15.44 15.74
N ILE A 39 17.43 -14.81 16.73
CA ILE A 39 16.65 -13.59 16.53
C ILE A 39 17.63 -12.43 16.30
N TYR A 40 17.56 -11.81 15.13
CA TYR A 40 18.31 -10.61 14.79
C TYR A 40 17.77 -9.39 15.50
N GLN A 41 16.46 -9.12 15.28
CA GLN A 41 15.77 -7.97 15.87
C GLN A 41 14.27 -8.15 15.81
N GLU A 42 13.56 -7.50 16.73
CA GLU A 42 12.10 -7.38 16.75
C GLU A 42 11.71 -5.98 16.31
N TYR A 43 10.73 -5.92 15.42
CA TYR A 43 10.19 -4.71 14.84
C TYR A 43 8.72 -4.59 15.21
N ILE A 44 8.36 -3.59 16.01
CA ILE A 44 7.01 -3.46 16.55
C ILE A 44 6.45 -2.10 16.16
N ASP A 45 5.39 -2.07 15.35
CA ASP A 45 4.62 -0.88 15.06
C ASP A 45 3.38 -0.82 15.96
N GLN A 46 3.21 0.29 16.66
CA GLN A 46 2.02 0.57 17.44
C GLN A 46 0.98 1.24 16.54
N SER A 47 -0.19 0.61 16.37
CA SER A 47 -1.28 1.14 15.56
C SER A 47 -2.20 1.99 16.45
N PHE A 48 -1.94 3.30 16.51
CA PHE A 48 -2.96 4.23 16.95
C PHE A 48 -4.03 4.33 15.86
N THR A 49 -5.30 4.10 16.25
CA THR A 49 -6.55 4.28 15.47
C THR A 49 -6.43 4.74 14.01
N GLY A 50 -6.90 3.91 13.14
CA GLY A 50 -7.51 4.15 11.80
C GLY A 50 -6.76 4.90 10.71
N ALA A 51 -6.05 5.97 11.01
CA ALA A 51 -5.52 6.91 10.02
C ALA A 51 -3.98 6.98 9.94
N ASN A 52 -3.24 6.42 10.88
CA ASN A 52 -1.79 6.57 10.90
C ASN A 52 -1.12 5.50 10.00
N ILE A 53 -0.81 5.91 8.76
CA ILE A 53 -0.14 5.11 7.73
C ILE A 53 1.35 4.91 8.07
N ASN A 54 1.85 5.62 9.08
CA ASN A 54 3.28 5.62 9.40
C ASN A 54 3.66 4.32 10.15
N ARG A 55 4.49 3.49 9.52
CA ARG A 55 5.00 2.21 10.03
C ARG A 55 6.54 2.25 10.12
N PRO A 56 7.10 3.00 11.06
CA PRO A 56 8.55 3.21 11.12
C PRO A 56 9.32 1.92 11.40
N ALA A 57 8.76 1.00 12.19
CA ALA A 57 9.40 -0.29 12.45
C ALA A 57 9.39 -1.17 11.19
N PHE A 58 8.29 -1.18 10.42
CA PHE A 58 8.23 -1.86 9.13
C PHE A 58 9.27 -1.33 8.13
N GLN A 59 9.41 -0.01 8.03
CA GLN A 59 10.41 0.59 7.14
C GLN A 59 11.83 0.19 7.52
N LYS A 60 12.17 0.27 8.82
CA LYS A 60 13.48 -0.19 9.34
C LYS A 60 13.71 -1.69 9.07
N MET A 61 12.68 -2.50 9.23
CA MET A 61 12.73 -3.93 8.93
C MET A 61 13.02 -4.18 7.44
N MET A 62 12.34 -3.47 6.52
CA MET A 62 12.58 -3.59 5.09
C MET A 62 13.97 -3.10 4.68
N GLU A 63 14.50 -2.06 5.32
CA GLU A 63 15.89 -1.63 5.11
C GLU A 63 16.91 -2.70 5.57
N ALA A 64 16.65 -3.34 6.72
CA ALA A 64 17.48 -4.43 7.20
C ALA A 64 17.41 -5.66 6.28
N ALA A 65 16.25 -5.96 5.70
CA ALA A 65 16.08 -7.01 4.69
C ALA A 65 16.91 -6.72 3.43
N ARG A 66 16.84 -5.50 2.89
CA ARG A 66 17.67 -5.07 1.74
C ARG A 66 19.17 -5.20 2.03
N LYS A 67 19.58 -4.96 3.27
CA LYS A 67 20.97 -5.14 3.74
C LYS A 67 21.27 -6.59 4.11
N ARG A 68 20.36 -7.54 3.88
CA ARG A 68 20.49 -8.98 4.16
C ARG A 68 20.94 -9.30 5.59
N LYS A 69 20.42 -8.55 6.58
CA LYS A 69 20.76 -8.73 7.99
C LYS A 69 20.10 -9.95 8.62
N PHE A 70 19.09 -10.52 7.99
CA PHE A 70 18.39 -11.74 8.42
C PHE A 70 17.93 -12.53 7.19
N ASN A 71 17.64 -13.82 7.40
CA ASN A 71 17.24 -14.75 6.33
C ASN A 71 15.74 -15.03 6.33
N ILE A 72 15.06 -14.80 7.46
CA ILE A 72 13.65 -15.12 7.64
C ILE A 72 12.94 -13.93 8.28
N LEU A 73 11.79 -13.56 7.74
CA LEU A 73 10.82 -12.68 8.41
C LEU A 73 9.71 -13.53 9.00
N LEU A 74 9.55 -13.46 10.31
CA LEU A 74 8.53 -14.17 11.07
C LEU A 74 7.47 -13.21 11.57
N VAL A 75 6.19 -13.50 11.26
CA VAL A 75 5.03 -12.73 11.71
C VAL A 75 3.99 -13.65 12.35
N TRP A 76 3.11 -13.10 13.18
CA TRP A 76 2.01 -13.86 13.75
C TRP A 76 0.97 -14.24 12.69
N LYS A 77 0.44 -13.25 11.96
CA LYS A 77 -0.57 -13.41 10.88
C LYS A 77 -0.23 -12.52 9.69
N LEU A 78 -0.72 -12.89 8.51
CA LEU A 78 -0.56 -12.13 7.27
C LEU A 78 -1.10 -10.69 7.38
N ASP A 79 -2.24 -10.50 8.05
CA ASP A 79 -2.86 -9.19 8.25
C ASP A 79 -2.02 -8.23 9.12
N ARG A 80 -1.04 -8.76 9.86
CA ARG A 80 -0.07 -7.94 10.59
C ARG A 80 0.96 -7.32 9.67
N LEU A 81 1.32 -8.01 8.59
CA LEU A 81 2.30 -7.51 7.62
C LEU A 81 1.68 -6.47 6.68
N SER A 82 0.48 -6.73 6.15
CA SER A 82 -0.19 -5.86 5.20
C SER A 82 -1.70 -5.76 5.44
N ARG A 83 -2.32 -4.67 4.96
CA ARG A 83 -3.77 -4.43 5.01
C ARG A 83 -4.46 -4.78 3.69
N SER A 84 -3.71 -4.89 2.61
CA SER A 84 -4.21 -5.28 1.31
C SER A 84 -3.42 -6.45 0.75
N LEU A 85 -4.09 -7.29 -0.03
CA LEU A 85 -3.45 -8.42 -0.70
C LEU A 85 -2.34 -7.94 -1.65
N LYS A 86 -2.57 -6.84 -2.35
CA LYS A 86 -1.58 -6.22 -3.24
C LYS A 86 -0.31 -5.81 -2.52
N ASP A 87 -0.43 -5.12 -1.37
CA ASP A 87 0.73 -4.70 -0.59
C ASP A 87 1.45 -5.90 0.02
N LEU A 88 0.71 -6.96 0.39
CA LEU A 88 1.30 -8.21 0.86
C LEU A 88 2.18 -8.83 -0.22
N ILE A 89 1.65 -9.00 -1.43
CA ILE A 89 2.38 -9.57 -2.57
C ILE A 89 3.63 -8.76 -2.87
N ASN A 90 3.53 -7.44 -3.01
CA ASN A 90 4.67 -6.57 -3.28
C ASN A 90 5.73 -6.64 -2.18
N THR A 91 5.30 -6.77 -0.92
CA THR A 91 6.22 -6.91 0.22
C THR A 91 6.96 -8.23 0.17
N LEU A 92 6.24 -9.33 -0.08
CA LEU A 92 6.83 -10.67 -0.14
C LEU A 92 7.74 -10.84 -1.36
N ASP A 93 7.41 -10.26 -2.51
CA ASP A 93 8.30 -10.19 -3.68
C ASP A 93 9.59 -9.46 -3.35
N THR A 94 9.48 -8.30 -2.68
CA THR A 94 10.65 -7.53 -2.25
C THR A 94 11.52 -8.33 -1.29
N LEU A 95 10.93 -9.06 -0.34
CA LEU A 95 11.66 -9.94 0.58
C LEU A 95 12.35 -11.08 -0.17
N GLY A 96 11.65 -11.72 -1.12
CA GLY A 96 12.20 -12.77 -1.96
C GLY A 96 13.40 -12.31 -2.78
N THR A 97 13.35 -11.13 -3.40
CA THR A 97 14.50 -10.53 -4.13
C THR A 97 15.68 -10.21 -3.21
N CYS A 98 15.41 -9.91 -1.94
CA CYS A 98 16.45 -9.74 -0.92
C CYS A 98 17.03 -11.08 -0.40
N GLY A 99 16.43 -12.23 -0.78
CA GLY A 99 16.81 -13.55 -0.27
C GLY A 99 16.30 -13.82 1.15
N VAL A 100 15.17 -13.17 1.51
CA VAL A 100 14.52 -13.34 2.82
C VAL A 100 13.26 -14.17 2.65
N ASP A 101 13.21 -15.33 3.31
CA ASP A 101 12.01 -16.15 3.40
C ASP A 101 10.99 -15.52 4.36
N PHE A 102 9.72 -15.78 4.13
CA PHE A 102 8.61 -15.28 4.94
C PHE A 102 7.86 -16.41 5.62
N ILE A 103 7.57 -16.27 6.90
CA ILE A 103 6.79 -17.24 7.67
C ILE A 103 5.70 -16.53 8.45
N SER A 104 4.46 -16.97 8.24
CA SER A 104 3.30 -16.59 9.04
C SER A 104 2.94 -17.75 9.97
N TYR A 105 3.08 -17.55 11.29
CA TYR A 105 2.96 -18.61 12.28
C TYR A 105 1.54 -19.19 12.34
N ASP A 106 0.53 -18.34 12.48
CA ASP A 106 -0.87 -18.77 12.63
C ASP A 106 -1.49 -19.26 11.29
N ASN A 107 -1.06 -18.71 10.15
CA ASN A 107 -1.59 -19.14 8.86
C ASN A 107 -0.83 -20.32 8.24
N ASN A 108 0.19 -20.84 8.89
CA ASN A 108 1.06 -21.92 8.40
C ASN A 108 1.61 -21.66 6.98
N LEU A 109 1.83 -20.40 6.63
CA LEU A 109 2.45 -20.03 5.36
C LEU A 109 3.95 -19.89 5.55
N ASP A 110 4.73 -20.71 4.85
CA ASP A 110 6.19 -20.73 4.90
C ASP A 110 6.76 -20.70 3.48
N THR A 111 7.24 -19.55 3.04
CA THR A 111 7.83 -19.38 1.70
C THR A 111 9.22 -19.99 1.57
N SER A 112 9.81 -20.53 2.63
CA SER A 112 11.06 -21.32 2.54
C SER A 112 10.81 -22.71 1.94
N THR A 113 9.54 -23.16 1.91
CA THR A 113 9.13 -24.44 1.36
C THR A 113 8.60 -24.31 -0.07
N PRO A 114 8.76 -25.34 -0.93
CA PRO A 114 8.18 -25.33 -2.28
C PRO A 114 6.65 -25.13 -2.26
N THR A 115 5.95 -25.78 -1.33
CA THR A 115 4.49 -25.67 -1.18
C THR A 115 4.08 -24.25 -0.78
N GLY A 116 4.77 -23.63 0.18
CA GLY A 116 4.46 -22.25 0.58
C GLY A 116 4.73 -21.24 -0.52
N LYS A 117 5.79 -21.44 -1.34
CA LYS A 117 6.03 -20.65 -2.56
C LYS A 117 4.91 -20.78 -3.56
N LEU A 118 4.45 -22.02 -3.81
CA LEU A 118 3.33 -22.27 -4.72
C LEU A 118 2.05 -21.59 -4.24
N VAL A 119 1.70 -21.74 -2.96
CA VAL A 119 0.52 -21.06 -2.37
C VAL A 119 0.63 -19.56 -2.53
N PHE A 120 1.79 -18.98 -2.28
CA PHE A 120 2.01 -17.55 -2.47
C PHE A 120 1.82 -17.11 -3.94
N GLN A 121 2.34 -17.88 -4.89
CA GLN A 121 2.18 -17.60 -6.33
C GLN A 121 0.71 -17.67 -6.75
N ILE A 122 -0.05 -18.66 -6.26
CA ILE A 122 -1.50 -18.78 -6.54
C ILE A 122 -2.25 -17.55 -5.99
N VAL A 123 -1.98 -17.16 -4.75
CA VAL A 123 -2.60 -15.99 -4.13
C VAL A 123 -2.26 -14.71 -4.92
N GLY A 124 -1.03 -14.59 -5.41
CA GLY A 124 -0.59 -13.50 -6.29
C GLY A 124 -1.37 -13.45 -7.60
N ALA A 125 -1.49 -14.57 -8.28
CA ALA A 125 -2.22 -14.70 -9.55
C ALA A 125 -3.72 -14.36 -9.38
N VAL A 126 -4.36 -14.81 -8.30
CA VAL A 126 -5.76 -14.48 -7.98
C VAL A 126 -5.94 -12.98 -7.77
N ALA A 127 -5.03 -12.33 -7.04
CA ALA A 127 -5.10 -10.88 -6.82
C ALA A 127 -4.93 -10.06 -8.11
N GLU A 128 -4.08 -10.50 -9.02
CA GLU A 128 -3.91 -9.87 -10.33
C GLU A 128 -5.15 -10.06 -11.20
N PHE A 129 -5.71 -11.25 -11.23
CA PHE A 129 -6.97 -11.55 -11.92
C PHE A 129 -8.16 -10.71 -11.40
N GLU A 130 -8.33 -10.57 -10.09
CA GLU A 130 -9.35 -9.69 -9.50
C GLU A 130 -9.20 -8.24 -9.98
N LYS A 131 -7.97 -7.74 -10.03
CA LYS A 131 -7.69 -6.38 -10.50
C LYS A 131 -8.08 -6.21 -11.98
N ASP A 132 -7.80 -7.19 -12.81
CA ASP A 132 -8.13 -7.15 -14.25
C ASP A 132 -9.64 -7.20 -14.46
N ILE A 133 -10.37 -8.03 -13.73
CA ILE A 133 -11.85 -8.03 -13.75
C ILE A 133 -12.40 -6.66 -13.35
N ILE A 134 -11.88 -6.04 -12.29
CA ILE A 134 -12.32 -4.70 -11.87
C ILE A 134 -12.06 -3.68 -12.98
N ARG A 135 -10.88 -3.73 -13.60
CA ARG A 135 -10.51 -2.84 -14.72
C ARG A 135 -11.45 -3.00 -15.91
N GLU A 136 -11.77 -4.24 -16.30
CA GLU A 136 -12.71 -4.51 -17.38
C GLU A 136 -14.10 -3.96 -17.08
N ARG A 137 -14.61 -4.17 -15.85
CA ARG A 137 -15.90 -3.63 -15.43
C ARG A 137 -15.94 -2.09 -15.49
N VAL A 138 -14.85 -1.44 -15.05
CA VAL A 138 -14.74 0.02 -15.11
C VAL A 138 -14.74 0.49 -16.56
N ILE A 139 -13.97 -0.14 -17.44
CA ILE A 139 -13.94 0.20 -18.88
C ILE A 139 -15.32 0.00 -19.51
N ALA A 140 -15.97 -1.12 -19.28
CA ALA A 140 -17.33 -1.38 -19.77
C ALA A 140 -18.35 -0.33 -19.24
N GLY A 141 -18.24 0.04 -17.97
CA GLY A 141 -19.04 1.10 -17.36
C GLY A 141 -18.82 2.47 -18.02
N LEU A 142 -17.57 2.81 -18.34
CA LEU A 142 -17.23 4.05 -19.05
C LEU A 142 -17.77 4.06 -20.48
N VAL A 143 -17.67 2.94 -21.21
CA VAL A 143 -18.24 2.79 -22.56
C VAL A 143 -19.75 2.96 -22.52
N ASN A 144 -20.44 2.29 -21.60
CA ASN A 144 -21.90 2.43 -21.42
C ASN A 144 -22.30 3.86 -21.02
N ALA A 145 -21.52 4.54 -20.19
CA ALA A 145 -21.79 5.93 -19.84
C ALA A 145 -21.64 6.87 -21.06
N ARG A 146 -20.63 6.63 -21.91
CA ARG A 146 -20.44 7.37 -23.16
C ARG A 146 -21.59 7.13 -24.17
N SER A 147 -22.03 5.88 -24.33
CA SER A 147 -23.14 5.54 -25.24
C SER A 147 -24.46 6.20 -24.82
N LYS A 148 -24.64 6.42 -23.49
CA LYS A 148 -25.77 7.17 -22.92
C LYS A 148 -25.57 8.70 -22.96
N GLY A 149 -24.57 9.19 -23.69
CA GLY A 149 -24.30 10.63 -23.81
C GLY A 149 -23.72 11.29 -22.55
N LYS A 150 -23.35 10.52 -21.53
CA LYS A 150 -22.75 11.08 -20.31
C LYS A 150 -21.35 11.58 -20.60
N ARG A 151 -21.09 12.82 -20.27
CA ARG A 151 -19.74 13.39 -20.35
C ARG A 151 -18.89 12.85 -19.22
N LEU A 152 -17.77 12.24 -19.59
CA LEU A 152 -16.78 11.73 -18.63
C LEU A 152 -15.73 12.81 -18.33
N GLY A 153 -15.18 12.75 -17.11
CA GLY A 153 -14.14 13.65 -16.64
C GLY A 153 -14.69 14.83 -15.81
N ARG A 154 -13.80 15.80 -15.52
CA ARG A 154 -14.15 16.96 -14.68
C ARG A 154 -15.25 17.79 -15.35
N PRO A 155 -16.32 18.14 -14.62
CA PRO A 155 -17.37 19.03 -15.16
C PRO A 155 -16.79 20.32 -15.71
N PRO A 156 -17.36 20.87 -16.79
CA PRO A 156 -16.93 22.18 -17.30
C PRO A 156 -17.26 23.27 -16.28
N ILE A 157 -16.48 24.34 -16.32
CA ILE A 157 -16.81 25.55 -15.55
C ILE A 157 -18.18 26.04 -16.00
N PRO A 158 -19.12 26.34 -15.08
CA PRO A 158 -20.42 26.87 -15.42
C PRO A 158 -20.33 28.14 -16.26
N ARG A 159 -21.21 28.28 -17.26
CA ARG A 159 -21.23 29.48 -18.15
C ARG A 159 -21.27 30.80 -17.37
N PRO A 160 -22.14 30.98 -16.33
CA PRO A 160 -22.17 32.23 -15.55
C PRO A 160 -20.81 32.55 -14.90
N THR A 161 -20.10 31.53 -14.39
CA THR A 161 -18.78 31.71 -13.79
C THR A 161 -17.73 32.12 -14.82
N LEU A 162 -17.84 31.61 -16.04
CA LEU A 162 -16.95 31.97 -17.14
C LEU A 162 -17.21 33.40 -17.61
N GLU A 163 -18.46 33.86 -17.64
CA GLU A 163 -18.86 35.23 -17.98
C GLU A 163 -18.35 36.23 -16.93
N LYS A 164 -18.54 35.95 -15.65
CA LYS A 164 -17.94 36.74 -14.57
C LYS A 164 -16.42 36.84 -14.70
N ALA A 165 -15.74 35.71 -15.04
CA ALA A 165 -14.29 35.75 -15.26
C ALA A 165 -13.89 36.65 -16.43
N LYS A 166 -14.69 36.71 -17.51
CA LYS A 166 -14.47 37.60 -18.66
C LYS A 166 -14.67 39.06 -18.28
N GLU A 167 -15.73 39.37 -17.55
CA GLU A 167 -16.02 40.72 -17.03
C GLU A 167 -14.90 41.22 -16.14
N MET A 168 -14.47 40.43 -15.17
CA MET A 168 -13.31 40.80 -14.31
C MET A 168 -12.05 41.00 -15.13
N ARG A 169 -11.85 40.22 -16.19
CA ARG A 169 -10.68 40.40 -17.07
C ARG A 169 -10.76 41.67 -17.90
N SER A 170 -11.95 42.10 -18.36
CA SER A 170 -12.13 43.39 -19.05
C SER A 170 -11.79 44.58 -18.14
N GLN A 171 -11.99 44.43 -16.84
CA GLN A 171 -11.57 45.38 -15.81
C GLN A 171 -10.08 45.28 -15.45
N LYS A 172 -9.27 44.57 -16.24
CA LYS A 172 -7.82 44.39 -16.09
C LYS A 172 -7.41 43.62 -14.82
N ILE A 173 -8.32 42.94 -14.14
CA ILE A 173 -8.03 42.10 -12.95
C ILE A 173 -7.12 40.94 -13.38
N SER A 174 -6.15 40.59 -12.54
CA SER A 174 -5.18 39.51 -12.80
C SER A 174 -5.85 38.14 -12.79
N PHE A 175 -5.34 37.17 -13.58
CA PHE A 175 -5.84 35.79 -13.57
C PHE A 175 -5.76 35.12 -12.20
N ARG A 176 -4.75 35.47 -11.40
CA ARG A 176 -4.58 34.99 -10.03
C ARG A 176 -5.71 35.46 -9.13
N GLU A 177 -6.08 36.71 -9.24
CA GLU A 177 -7.15 37.34 -8.43
C GLU A 177 -8.53 36.84 -8.87
N ILE A 178 -8.80 36.73 -10.18
CA ILE A 178 -9.98 36.10 -10.74
C ILE A 178 -10.13 34.66 -10.22
N GLY A 179 -9.03 33.90 -10.21
CA GLY A 179 -9.00 32.53 -9.68
C GLY A 179 -9.36 32.46 -8.21
N ARG A 180 -8.80 33.36 -7.41
CA ARG A 180 -9.07 33.44 -5.98
C ARG A 180 -10.54 33.81 -5.70
N THR A 181 -11.09 34.78 -6.43
CA THR A 181 -12.48 35.25 -6.27
C THR A 181 -13.52 34.20 -6.70
N LEU A 182 -13.24 33.47 -7.80
CA LEU A 182 -14.17 32.47 -8.35
C LEU A 182 -13.91 31.05 -7.87
N GLY A 183 -12.93 30.82 -7.01
CA GLY A 183 -12.56 29.48 -6.52
C GLY A 183 -12.02 28.55 -7.63
N ILE A 184 -11.37 29.08 -8.65
CA ILE A 184 -10.87 28.34 -9.80
C ILE A 184 -9.35 28.53 -9.93
N ASP A 185 -8.66 27.43 -10.22
CA ASP A 185 -7.20 27.48 -10.44
C ASP A 185 -6.84 28.44 -11.60
N GLU A 186 -5.83 29.27 -11.37
CA GLU A 186 -5.36 30.29 -12.31
C GLU A 186 -5.01 29.69 -13.69
N GLY A 187 -4.33 28.54 -13.70
CA GLY A 187 -3.94 27.86 -14.95
C GLY A 187 -5.14 27.41 -15.77
N THR A 188 -6.24 27.04 -15.09
CA THR A 188 -7.49 26.66 -15.73
C THR A 188 -8.17 27.85 -16.39
N ILE A 189 -8.21 29.01 -15.73
CA ILE A 189 -8.75 30.26 -16.31
C ILE A 189 -7.89 30.69 -17.51
N ARG A 190 -6.58 30.77 -17.31
CA ARG A 190 -5.64 31.20 -18.36
C ARG A 190 -5.75 30.35 -19.64
N LYS A 191 -5.91 29.01 -19.50
CA LYS A 191 -6.15 28.11 -20.65
C LYS A 191 -7.46 28.42 -21.40
N ARG A 192 -8.50 28.85 -20.69
CA ARG A 192 -9.80 29.19 -21.30
C ARG A 192 -9.74 30.50 -22.09
N PHE A 193 -8.96 31.46 -21.66
CA PHE A 193 -8.76 32.72 -22.37
C PHE A 193 -7.76 32.61 -23.55
N LYS A 194 -6.91 31.55 -23.58
CA LYS A 194 -6.00 31.27 -24.71
C LYS A 194 -6.64 30.50 -25.87
N LYS A 195 -7.83 29.88 -25.67
CA LYS A 195 -8.57 29.24 -26.76
C LYS A 195 -9.50 30.29 -27.41
N LYS A 196 -8.96 31.05 -28.36
CA LYS A 196 -9.71 31.64 -29.46
C LYS A 196 -9.88 30.61 -30.55
#